data_1cb666c6d95f2e9e1420ea301d9f6c50
#
_entry.id   1cb666c6d95f2e9e1420ea301d9f6c50
#
_cell.length_a   1.000
_cell.length_b   1.000
_cell.length_c   1.000
_cell.angle_alpha   90.00
_cell.angle_beta   90.00
_cell.angle_gamma   90.00
#
_symmetry.space_group_name_H-M   'P 1'
#
loop_
_entity.id
_entity.type
_entity.pdbx_description
1 polymer ?
#
loop_
_entity_poly.entity_id
_entity_poly.type
_entity_poly.pdbx_seq_one_letter_code
_entity_poly.pdbx_strand_id
1 'polypeptide(L)'
;MSIEKKPLVNDLYTADPSAHVFNGKIYIYPSHDEDIDVENNDNGDQYDMKDYHVYEMPDTETYPRDCGCVLKLEDIPWASKQLWAPDCVEKDGKYYFVYPARDKEGFFRIGIAIGDKPEGPFKPEPNYIPGSYSIDPCMFPDTD
;
A
#
# COMPACT_ATOMS: atom_id res chain seq x y z
N MET A 1 26.75 24.21 3.79
CA MET A 1 25.94 23.47 4.80
C MET A 1 25.44 22.20 4.13
N SER A 2 25.80 21.04 4.63
CA SER A 2 25.15 19.80 4.23
C SER A 2 23.76 19.79 4.84
N ILE A 3 22.73 19.82 4.00
CA ILE A 3 21.36 19.56 4.46
C ILE A 3 21.35 18.11 4.91
N GLU A 4 21.19 17.87 6.19
CA GLU A 4 21.02 16.54 6.74
C GLU A 4 19.69 15.99 6.20
N LYS A 5 19.77 15.09 5.24
CA LYS A 5 18.58 14.45 4.66
C LYS A 5 18.05 13.44 5.68
N LYS A 6 16.91 13.74 6.28
CA LYS A 6 16.20 12.80 7.15
C LYS A 6 15.20 11.99 6.33
N PRO A 7 14.93 10.73 6.69
CA PRO A 7 13.81 9.97 6.12
C PRO A 7 12.49 10.73 6.27
N LEU A 8 11.61 10.63 5.30
CA LEU A 8 10.27 11.23 5.38
C LEU A 8 9.43 10.55 6.46
N VAL A 9 9.55 9.23 6.60
CA VAL A 9 8.89 8.42 7.62
C VAL A 9 9.97 7.83 8.52
N ASN A 10 9.84 7.97 9.83
CA ASN A 10 10.82 7.52 10.82
C ASN A 10 10.20 6.88 12.07
N ASP A 11 8.90 6.73 12.09
CA ASP A 11 8.10 6.14 13.19
C ASP A 11 7.62 4.72 12.88
N LEU A 12 7.52 4.37 11.60
CA LEU A 12 7.23 3.03 11.11
C LEU A 12 8.30 2.59 10.09
N TYR A 13 8.54 1.29 10.01
CA TYR A 13 9.32 0.72 8.92
C TYR A 13 8.44 0.63 7.67
N THR A 14 8.86 1.28 6.60
CA THR A 14 8.13 1.33 5.34
C THR A 14 9.03 1.05 4.16
N ALA A 15 8.48 0.44 3.11
CA ALA A 15 9.21 0.13 1.88
C ALA A 15 8.34 0.35 0.63
N ASP A 16 8.99 0.36 -0.52
CA ASP A 16 8.41 0.32 -1.87
C ASP A 16 7.20 1.26 -2.07
N PRO A 17 7.32 2.55 -1.74
CA PRO A 17 6.19 3.47 -1.80
C PRO A 17 5.83 3.85 -3.23
N SER A 18 4.53 3.94 -3.53
CA SER A 18 4.02 4.79 -4.60
C SER A 18 3.63 6.16 -4.06
N ALA A 19 3.66 7.19 -4.90
CA ALA A 19 3.29 8.55 -4.51
C ALA A 19 2.51 9.24 -5.63
N HIS A 20 1.41 9.89 -5.24
CA HIS A 20 0.52 10.56 -6.17
C HIS A 20 0.07 11.92 -5.61
N VAL A 21 -0.31 12.82 -6.52
CA VAL A 21 -0.94 14.09 -6.15
C VAL A 21 -2.44 13.98 -6.35
N PHE A 22 -3.19 14.08 -5.26
CA PHE A 22 -4.64 14.15 -5.29
C PHE A 22 -5.11 15.41 -4.56
N ASN A 23 -6.04 16.15 -5.14
CA ASN A 23 -6.61 17.36 -4.54
C ASN A 23 -5.56 18.38 -4.07
N GLY A 24 -4.43 18.50 -4.81
CA GLY A 24 -3.35 19.43 -4.53
C GLY A 24 -2.42 19.04 -3.38
N LYS A 25 -2.53 17.83 -2.85
CA LYS A 25 -1.64 17.26 -1.83
C LYS A 25 -0.95 16.01 -2.35
N ILE A 26 0.19 15.67 -1.75
CA ILE A 26 0.94 14.44 -2.02
C ILE A 26 0.47 13.36 -1.06
N TYR A 27 0.16 12.19 -1.60
CA TYR A 27 -0.15 10.99 -0.82
C TYR A 27 0.87 9.91 -1.14
N ILE A 28 1.39 9.27 -0.09
CA ILE A 28 2.40 8.22 -0.17
C ILE A 28 1.79 6.92 0.35
N TYR A 29 1.92 5.87 -0.44
CA TYR A 29 1.35 4.54 -0.21
C TYR A 29 2.47 3.51 -0.11
N PRO A 30 3.08 3.33 1.07
CA PRO A 30 4.10 2.32 1.28
C PRO A 30 3.52 0.99 1.71
N SER A 31 4.32 -0.07 1.66
CA SER A 31 4.13 -1.24 2.52
C SER A 31 4.56 -0.90 3.95
N HIS A 32 4.03 -1.62 4.94
CA HIS A 32 4.38 -1.46 6.34
C HIS A 32 5.12 -2.71 6.83
N ASP A 33 6.44 -2.59 6.98
CA ASP A 33 7.29 -3.68 7.46
C ASP A 33 7.12 -3.87 8.98
N GLU A 34 6.90 -5.10 9.38
CA GLU A 34 6.96 -5.50 10.78
C GLU A 34 8.31 -6.19 11.07
N ASP A 35 8.90 -5.89 12.22
CA ASP A 35 10.08 -6.60 12.71
C ASP A 35 9.62 -7.93 13.30
N ILE A 36 9.78 -9.01 12.53
CA ILE A 36 9.41 -10.36 12.93
C ILE A 36 10.66 -11.23 13.04
N ASP A 37 10.66 -12.16 13.99
CA ASP A 37 11.77 -13.11 14.21
C ASP A 37 11.67 -14.31 13.25
N VAL A 38 11.84 -14.02 11.96
CA VAL A 38 11.88 -15.01 10.89
C VAL A 38 13.18 -14.91 10.12
N GLU A 39 13.88 -16.02 9.95
CA GLU A 39 15.11 -16.08 9.18
C GLU A 39 14.85 -15.73 7.70
N ASN A 40 15.74 -14.92 7.12
CA ASN A 40 15.67 -14.51 5.72
C ASN A 40 15.72 -15.74 4.79
N ASN A 41 14.80 -15.78 3.84
CA ASN A 41 14.75 -16.84 2.83
C ASN A 41 14.27 -16.30 1.46
N ASP A 42 14.44 -17.12 0.43
CA ASP A 42 14.08 -16.76 -0.95
C ASP A 42 12.56 -16.67 -1.19
N ASN A 43 11.76 -17.13 -0.23
CA ASN A 43 10.29 -17.03 -0.29
C ASN A 43 9.76 -15.70 0.26
N GLY A 44 10.63 -14.90 0.89
CA GLY A 44 10.27 -13.60 1.46
C GLY A 44 9.44 -13.70 2.74
N ASP A 45 9.52 -14.80 3.49
CA ASP A 45 8.72 -15.00 4.71
C ASP A 45 9.03 -13.98 5.81
N GLN A 46 10.22 -13.37 5.78
CA GLN A 46 10.62 -12.27 6.66
C GLN A 46 9.85 -10.97 6.42
N TYR A 47 9.15 -10.82 5.28
CA TYR A 47 8.35 -9.65 4.92
C TYR A 47 6.85 -9.92 5.14
N ASP A 48 6.48 -10.19 6.38
CA ASP A 48 5.09 -10.50 6.78
C ASP A 48 4.33 -9.23 7.19
N MET A 49 3.97 -8.41 6.19
CA MET A 49 3.24 -7.17 6.36
C MET A 49 1.74 -7.44 6.50
N LYS A 50 1.07 -6.82 7.47
CA LYS A 50 -0.32 -7.13 7.84
C LYS A 50 -1.30 -5.99 7.68
N ASP A 51 -0.82 -4.79 7.42
CA ASP A 51 -1.66 -3.62 7.19
C ASP A 51 -0.99 -2.61 6.25
N TYR A 52 -1.76 -1.59 5.88
CA TYR A 52 -1.26 -0.44 5.14
C TYR A 52 -1.55 0.85 5.88
N HIS A 53 -0.58 1.75 5.87
CA HIS A 53 -0.71 3.14 6.25
C HIS A 53 -0.60 4.04 5.02
N VAL A 54 -1.21 5.21 5.07
CA VAL A 54 -1.07 6.25 4.06
C VAL A 54 -0.53 7.50 4.71
N TYR A 55 0.39 8.16 4.03
CA TYR A 55 0.98 9.42 4.48
C TYR A 55 0.55 10.57 3.58
N GLU A 56 0.15 11.69 4.17
CA GLU A 56 -0.27 12.91 3.49
C GLU A 56 0.78 14.02 3.70
N MET A 57 1.16 14.69 2.61
CA MET A 57 1.99 15.89 2.62
C MET A 57 1.24 17.03 1.92
N PRO A 58 1.11 18.22 2.51
CA PRO A 58 0.50 19.37 1.83
C PRO A 58 1.39 19.90 0.70
N ASP A 59 2.71 19.72 0.82
CA ASP A 59 3.75 20.17 -0.10
C ASP A 59 5.03 19.33 0.08
N THR A 60 6.08 19.63 -0.67
CA THR A 60 7.37 18.93 -0.63
C THR A 60 8.29 19.36 0.52
N GLU A 61 7.93 20.40 1.26
CA GLU A 61 8.73 21.00 2.34
C GLU A 61 8.24 20.55 3.73
N THR A 62 6.99 20.09 3.80
CA THR A 62 6.36 19.68 5.06
C THR A 62 6.49 18.16 5.25
N TYR A 63 6.89 17.73 6.45
CA TYR A 63 6.94 16.31 6.77
C TYR A 63 5.57 15.65 6.66
N PRO A 64 5.51 14.40 6.22
CA PRO A 64 4.25 13.68 6.06
C PRO A 64 3.56 13.42 7.41
N ARG A 65 2.24 13.48 7.36
CA ARG A 65 1.36 13.06 8.44
C ARG A 65 0.88 11.64 8.16
N ASP A 66 1.04 10.75 9.12
CA ASP A 66 0.41 9.43 9.08
C ASP A 66 -1.12 9.57 9.19
N CYS A 67 -1.84 9.07 8.21
CA CYS A 67 -3.31 9.04 8.19
C CYS A 67 -3.88 7.84 8.97
N GLY A 68 -3.01 6.97 9.49
CA GLY A 68 -3.37 5.76 10.21
C GLY A 68 -3.51 4.53 9.30
N CYS A 69 -3.89 3.43 9.92
CA CYS A 69 -4.15 2.17 9.21
C CYS A 69 -5.38 2.30 8.31
N VAL A 70 -5.23 1.99 7.03
CA VAL A 70 -6.26 2.19 6.00
C VAL A 70 -6.83 0.90 5.42
N LEU A 71 -6.12 -0.22 5.59
CA LEU A 71 -6.52 -1.56 5.18
C LEU A 71 -5.74 -2.59 5.99
N LYS A 72 -6.41 -3.63 6.47
CA LYS A 72 -5.81 -4.74 7.22
C LYS A 72 -5.95 -6.06 6.50
N LEU A 73 -4.97 -6.93 6.68
CA LEU A 73 -4.99 -8.28 6.14
C LEU A 73 -6.24 -9.08 6.58
N GLU A 74 -6.65 -8.93 7.85
CA GLU A 74 -7.82 -9.62 8.41
C GLU A 74 -9.15 -9.25 7.74
N ASP A 75 -9.21 -8.08 7.10
CA ASP A 75 -10.40 -7.60 6.38
C ASP A 75 -10.48 -8.13 4.95
N ILE A 76 -9.44 -8.81 4.46
CA ILE A 76 -9.33 -9.31 3.08
C ILE A 76 -9.67 -10.81 3.03
N PRO A 77 -10.87 -11.20 2.53
CA PRO A 77 -11.36 -12.58 2.69
C PRO A 77 -10.51 -13.66 2.03
N TRP A 78 -9.82 -13.32 0.94
CA TRP A 78 -9.03 -14.24 0.13
C TRP A 78 -7.55 -14.30 0.51
N ALA A 79 -7.03 -13.24 1.17
CA ALA A 79 -5.62 -13.15 1.50
C ALA A 79 -5.25 -13.98 2.73
N SER A 80 -4.00 -14.40 2.80
CA SER A 80 -3.43 -15.15 3.93
C SER A 80 -2.28 -14.44 4.62
N LYS A 81 -1.44 -13.72 3.86
CA LYS A 81 -0.26 -13.00 4.37
C LYS A 81 0.36 -12.05 3.34
N GLN A 82 1.30 -11.24 3.78
CA GLN A 82 2.23 -10.46 2.93
C GLN A 82 1.53 -9.40 2.08
N LEU A 83 1.07 -8.34 2.72
CA LEU A 83 0.58 -7.13 2.05
C LEU A 83 1.78 -6.28 1.56
N TRP A 84 2.27 -6.57 0.34
CA TRP A 84 3.46 -5.94 -0.21
C TRP A 84 3.13 -4.63 -0.95
N ALA A 85 4.05 -4.16 -1.80
CA ALA A 85 4.03 -2.84 -2.45
C ALA A 85 2.69 -2.48 -3.11
N PRO A 86 1.97 -1.46 -2.63
CA PRO A 86 0.67 -1.05 -3.16
C PRO A 86 0.81 0.11 -4.16
N ASP A 87 -0.30 0.40 -4.84
CA ASP A 87 -0.50 1.62 -5.61
C ASP A 87 -1.93 2.15 -5.42
N CYS A 88 -2.17 3.40 -5.81
CA CYS A 88 -3.49 4.02 -5.71
C CYS A 88 -3.76 4.91 -6.93
N VAL A 89 -4.98 4.87 -7.42
CA VAL A 89 -5.44 5.73 -8.53
C VAL A 89 -6.81 6.31 -8.22
N GLU A 90 -7.07 7.52 -8.70
CA GLU A 90 -8.40 8.13 -8.66
C GLU A 90 -9.09 7.94 -10.01
N LYS A 91 -10.37 7.53 -9.98
CA LYS A 91 -11.26 7.55 -11.13
C LYS A 91 -12.70 7.81 -10.67
N ASP A 92 -13.34 8.79 -11.31
CA ASP A 92 -14.76 9.14 -11.07
C ASP A 92 -15.08 9.46 -9.59
N GLY A 93 -14.15 10.13 -8.90
CA GLY A 93 -14.31 10.52 -7.49
C GLY A 93 -14.16 9.39 -6.49
N LYS A 94 -13.66 8.23 -6.93
CA LYS A 94 -13.30 7.10 -6.09
C LYS A 94 -11.80 6.84 -6.15
N TYR A 95 -11.25 6.28 -5.08
CA TYR A 95 -9.86 5.91 -4.98
C TYR A 95 -9.74 4.40 -4.96
N TYR A 96 -9.01 3.87 -5.93
CA TYR A 96 -8.78 2.44 -6.10
C TYR A 96 -7.38 2.12 -5.60
N PHE A 97 -7.32 1.42 -4.49
CA PHE A 97 -6.09 0.96 -3.86
C PHE A 97 -5.82 -0.46 -4.32
N VAL A 98 -4.73 -0.66 -5.05
CA VAL A 98 -4.34 -1.95 -5.59
C VAL A 98 -3.15 -2.48 -4.81
N TYR A 99 -3.17 -3.76 -4.47
CA TYR A 99 -2.17 -4.36 -3.60
C TYR A 99 -1.95 -5.84 -3.92
N PRO A 100 -0.72 -6.35 -3.77
CA PRO A 100 -0.45 -7.77 -3.84
C PRO A 100 -0.59 -8.39 -2.44
N ALA A 101 -1.08 -9.62 -2.39
CA ALA A 101 -1.06 -10.46 -1.20
C ALA A 101 -1.01 -11.92 -1.60
N ARG A 102 -0.52 -12.80 -0.72
CA ARG A 102 -0.66 -14.24 -0.95
C ARG A 102 -2.08 -14.69 -0.63
N ASP A 103 -2.63 -15.50 -1.54
CA ASP A 103 -3.89 -16.21 -1.31
C ASP A 103 -3.71 -17.39 -0.33
N LYS A 104 -4.78 -18.11 -0.05
CA LYS A 104 -4.75 -19.25 0.88
C LYS A 104 -4.01 -20.47 0.34
N GLU A 105 -3.68 -20.46 -0.94
CA GLU A 105 -2.85 -21.50 -1.59
C GLU A 105 -1.37 -21.08 -1.66
N GLY A 106 -1.03 -19.86 -1.22
CA GLY A 106 0.33 -19.33 -1.16
C GLY A 106 0.80 -18.62 -2.41
N PHE A 107 -0.09 -18.32 -3.36
CA PHE A 107 0.25 -17.59 -4.57
C PHE A 107 -0.04 -16.10 -4.42
N PHE A 108 0.85 -15.26 -4.93
CA PHE A 108 0.58 -13.83 -5.00
C PHE A 108 -0.54 -13.52 -5.98
N ARG A 109 -1.49 -12.74 -5.53
CA ARG A 109 -2.63 -12.22 -6.30
C ARG A 109 -2.71 -10.72 -6.12
N ILE A 110 -3.38 -10.05 -7.03
CA ILE A 110 -3.63 -8.61 -6.95
C ILE A 110 -5.07 -8.38 -6.49
N GLY A 111 -5.20 -7.67 -5.38
CA GLY A 111 -6.48 -7.22 -4.85
C GLY A 111 -6.75 -5.76 -5.14
N ILE A 112 -8.02 -5.37 -5.04
CA ILE A 112 -8.48 -3.99 -5.11
C ILE A 112 -9.26 -3.69 -3.82
N ALA A 113 -9.03 -2.51 -3.26
CA ALA A 113 -9.86 -1.93 -2.23
C ALA A 113 -10.29 -0.52 -2.66
N ILE A 114 -11.49 -0.09 -2.30
CA ILE A 114 -12.08 1.16 -2.80
C ILE A 114 -12.35 2.09 -1.62
N GLY A 115 -11.95 3.35 -1.78
CA GLY A 115 -12.18 4.42 -0.81
C GLY A 115 -12.84 5.65 -1.43
N ASP A 116 -13.40 6.49 -0.58
CA ASP A 116 -13.99 7.79 -0.98
C ASP A 116 -12.98 8.93 -0.87
N LYS A 117 -11.81 8.67 -0.29
CA LYS A 117 -10.73 9.63 -0.04
C LYS A 117 -9.38 9.00 -0.34
N PRO A 118 -8.38 9.80 -0.76
CA PRO A 118 -7.03 9.29 -1.03
C PRO A 118 -6.35 8.69 0.21
N GLU A 119 -6.67 9.18 1.40
CA GLU A 119 -6.17 8.66 2.67
C GLU A 119 -7.00 7.48 3.22
N GLY A 120 -7.96 6.96 2.46
CA GLY A 120 -8.84 5.89 2.89
C GLY A 120 -9.89 6.31 3.94
N PRO A 121 -10.46 5.36 4.73
CA PRO A 121 -10.16 3.92 4.68
C PRO A 121 -10.59 3.26 3.38
N PHE A 122 -9.96 2.15 3.03
CA PHE A 122 -10.26 1.38 1.82
C PHE A 122 -11.01 0.09 2.18
N LYS A 123 -12.10 -0.16 1.47
CA LYS A 123 -12.87 -1.40 1.62
C LYS A 123 -12.42 -2.41 0.57
N PRO A 124 -11.88 -3.57 0.96
CA PRO A 124 -11.42 -4.57 0.01
C PRO A 124 -12.57 -5.23 -0.76
N GLU A 125 -12.33 -5.51 -2.03
CA GLU A 125 -13.20 -6.36 -2.81
C GLU A 125 -13.14 -7.81 -2.28
N PRO A 126 -14.24 -8.59 -2.37
CA PRO A 126 -14.30 -9.93 -1.80
C PRO A 126 -13.38 -10.93 -2.48
N ASN A 127 -12.92 -10.64 -3.69
CA ASN A 127 -12.04 -11.50 -4.48
C ASN A 127 -10.89 -10.69 -5.08
N TYR A 128 -9.77 -11.36 -5.37
CA TYR A 128 -8.69 -10.80 -6.15
C TYR A 128 -9.07 -10.68 -7.65
N ILE A 129 -8.29 -9.91 -8.40
CA ILE A 129 -8.47 -9.77 -9.85
C ILE A 129 -8.29 -11.15 -10.52
N PRO A 130 -9.31 -11.67 -11.22
CA PRO A 130 -9.22 -12.97 -11.87
C PRO A 130 -8.03 -13.09 -12.81
N GLY A 131 -7.26 -14.17 -12.68
CA GLY A 131 -6.06 -14.41 -13.49
C GLY A 131 -4.81 -13.64 -13.07
N SER A 132 -4.89 -12.80 -12.04
CA SER A 132 -3.69 -12.13 -11.52
C SER A 132 -2.72 -13.13 -10.89
N TYR A 133 -1.43 -12.95 -11.18
CA TYR A 133 -0.33 -13.75 -10.65
C TYR A 133 0.94 -12.91 -10.67
N SER A 134 1.07 -11.99 -9.73
CA SER A 134 2.21 -11.05 -9.68
C SER A 134 2.29 -10.32 -8.35
N ILE A 135 3.32 -9.48 -8.24
CA ILE A 135 3.54 -8.46 -7.20
C ILE A 135 3.70 -7.09 -7.86
N ASP A 136 3.84 -6.03 -7.07
CA ASP A 136 4.14 -4.66 -7.50
C ASP A 136 3.17 -4.12 -8.56
N PRO A 137 1.85 -4.11 -8.28
CA PRO A 137 0.89 -3.57 -9.22
C PRO A 137 1.05 -2.07 -9.38
N CYS A 138 0.82 -1.60 -10.60
CA CYS A 138 0.69 -0.18 -10.91
C CYS A 138 -0.60 0.05 -11.68
N MET A 139 -1.32 1.12 -11.34
CA MET A 139 -2.57 1.48 -12.03
C MET A 139 -2.41 2.78 -12.79
N PHE A 140 -2.99 2.81 -13.96
CA PHE A 140 -3.08 4.00 -14.78
C PHE A 140 -4.54 4.25 -15.18
N PRO A 141 -5.14 5.43 -14.86
CA PRO A 141 -6.48 5.76 -15.30
C PRO A 141 -6.44 6.13 -16.79
N ASP A 142 -7.03 5.30 -17.64
CA ASP A 142 -7.21 5.64 -19.05
C ASP A 142 -8.40 6.56 -19.23
N THR A 143 -8.34 7.37 -20.27
CA THR A 143 -9.42 8.33 -20.61
C THR A 143 -10.54 7.73 -21.46
N ASP A 144 -10.42 6.47 -21.86
CA ASP A 144 -11.39 5.75 -22.69
C ASP A 144 -12.61 5.26 -21.89
#